data_4a123dd1496c08ff51b24255269888a9
#
_entry.id   4a123dd1496c08ff51b24255269888a9
#
_cell.length_a   1.000
_cell.length_b   1.000
_cell.length_c   1.000
_cell.angle_alpha   90.00
_cell.angle_beta   90.00
_cell.angle_gamma   90.00
#
_symmetry.space_group_name_H-M   'P 1'
#
loop_
_entity.id
_entity.type
_entity.pdbx_description
1 polymer ?
#
loop_
_entity_poly.entity_id
_entity_poly.type
_entity_poly.pdbx_seq_one_letter_code
_entity_poly.pdbx_strand_id
1 'polypeptide(L)'
;ELDTAKTRTLTMYLPNDILLRSFNTGYKSQYLEKYERTDSTRIFLKFGAPAAGLPKVSVVGVPDMKDWYVMERNAANDSLIYWLRPTLVATDTLRLRVDYLRTDSLRQLSAATDTLRFITNRPKVKKAKKKKEKEKSDSVSAPKIRLLNVRIVDDGAQEVWKPMTLEFEHPLSRLDTAAFHMEVKVDTVWKPADTQPVPIPADTLSPRRYIIDYPWSYETTYRLTVDSLAAEGIYGFHNGKYTKEFSTKKEDDYCTLTFNISNGGDTIPAFVELLNGDNPVRRVKVENGVAFFPFLAPGKYNARYYEDFNGNGLYDAGDYDSLRQPDLVYYYPKSVNIKKNWDKTESWDLFATAIDMMKPEAIKKNKPEADKRNRQGMKDNKENDEEDEEEEYFDPTRNPFDPNDRGRRDRNTGRLR
;
A
#
# COMPACT_ATOMS: atom_id res chain seq x y z
N GLU A 1 75.50 2.81 15.57
CA GLU A 1 74.28 3.31 14.90
C GLU A 1 73.10 3.21 15.90
N LEU A 2 72.64 4.38 16.42
CA LEU A 2 71.51 4.47 17.30
C LEU A 2 70.25 4.37 16.46
N ASP A 3 69.55 3.26 16.62
CA ASP A 3 68.22 3.06 16.03
C ASP A 3 67.24 3.96 16.75
N THR A 4 66.87 5.08 16.15
CA THR A 4 65.88 6.02 16.67
C THR A 4 64.48 5.43 16.43
N ALA A 5 63.98 4.68 17.41
CA ALA A 5 62.59 4.25 17.45
C ALA A 5 61.69 5.49 17.36
N LYS A 6 61.00 5.67 16.22
CA LYS A 6 59.95 6.70 16.06
C LYS A 6 58.72 6.30 16.89
N THR A 7 58.60 6.85 18.06
CA THR A 7 57.42 6.69 18.88
C THR A 7 56.29 7.53 18.28
N ARG A 8 55.19 6.89 17.88
CA ARG A 8 53.98 7.54 17.43
C ARG A 8 52.97 7.57 18.59
N THR A 9 52.70 8.74 19.10
CA THR A 9 51.63 8.90 20.13
C THR A 9 50.28 8.79 19.43
N LEU A 10 49.48 7.77 19.78
CA LEU A 10 48.10 7.64 19.37
C LEU A 10 47.22 8.20 20.46
N THR A 11 46.44 9.22 20.16
CA THR A 11 45.40 9.74 21.07
C THR A 11 44.21 8.82 20.94
N MET A 12 43.82 8.19 22.06
CA MET A 12 42.63 7.36 22.16
C MET A 12 41.54 8.17 22.87
N TYR A 13 40.37 8.23 22.30
CA TYR A 13 39.18 8.85 22.91
C TYR A 13 38.37 7.75 23.58
N LEU A 14 37.91 8.02 24.80
CA LEU A 14 37.07 7.08 25.56
C LEU A 14 35.73 7.78 25.90
N PRO A 15 34.63 7.06 25.72
CA PRO A 15 34.46 5.75 25.09
C PRO A 15 34.76 5.76 23.58
N ASN A 16 35.35 4.70 23.06
CA ASN A 16 35.73 4.58 21.64
C ASN A 16 34.69 3.78 20.80
N ASP A 17 33.61 3.35 21.43
CA ASP A 17 32.52 2.57 20.90
C ASP A 17 31.19 3.33 20.84
N ILE A 18 31.24 4.65 20.69
CA ILE A 18 30.03 5.48 20.61
C ILE A 18 29.31 5.18 19.31
N LEU A 19 28.11 4.60 19.41
CA LEU A 19 27.22 4.37 18.30
C LEU A 19 26.35 5.61 18.05
N LEU A 20 26.59 6.29 16.94
CA LEU A 20 25.75 7.41 16.51
C LEU A 20 24.68 6.91 15.52
N ARG A 21 23.43 7.17 15.86
CA ARG A 21 22.29 6.84 14.99
C ARG A 21 21.77 8.11 14.37
N SER A 22 21.69 8.14 13.04
CA SER A 22 20.99 9.21 12.33
C SER A 22 19.64 8.73 11.84
N PHE A 23 18.64 9.56 11.98
CA PHE A 23 17.30 9.28 11.48
C PHE A 23 16.77 10.49 10.72
N ASN A 24 15.88 10.21 9.78
CA ASN A 24 15.14 11.27 9.09
C ASN A 24 13.80 11.43 9.80
N THR A 25 13.55 12.55 10.41
CA THR A 25 12.27 12.87 11.07
C THR A 25 11.10 12.84 10.10
N GLY A 26 11.39 12.86 8.79
CA GLY A 26 10.33 12.89 7.77
C GLY A 26 9.46 14.14 7.87
N TYR A 27 10.01 15.23 8.47
CA TYR A 27 9.25 16.46 8.66
C TYR A 27 8.54 16.89 7.39
N LYS A 28 7.24 17.06 7.50
CA LYS A 28 6.38 17.57 6.43
C LYS A 28 5.66 18.81 6.94
N SER A 29 5.71 19.87 6.16
CA SER A 29 4.95 21.07 6.47
C SER A 29 3.46 20.83 6.31
N GLN A 30 2.66 21.27 7.27
CA GLN A 30 1.22 21.21 7.20
C GLN A 30 0.67 22.44 6.51
N TYR A 31 0.00 22.26 5.40
CA TYR A 31 -0.68 23.29 4.61
C TYR A 31 -1.75 22.64 3.75
N LEU A 32 -2.67 23.41 3.22
CA LEU A 32 -3.64 22.92 2.26
C LEU A 32 -2.96 22.76 0.89
N GLU A 33 -2.63 21.52 0.51
CA GLU A 33 -1.89 21.19 -0.73
C GLU A 33 -2.80 21.28 -1.96
N LYS A 34 -3.98 20.69 -1.86
CA LYS A 34 -4.92 20.62 -2.98
C LYS A 34 -6.35 20.67 -2.49
N TYR A 35 -7.18 21.37 -3.26
CA TYR A 35 -8.63 21.33 -3.08
C TYR A 35 -9.31 21.30 -4.44
N GLU A 36 -10.33 20.48 -4.58
CA GLU A 36 -11.07 20.36 -5.82
C GLU A 36 -12.49 19.85 -5.59
N ARG A 37 -13.39 20.23 -6.49
CA ARG A 37 -14.73 19.65 -6.62
C ARG A 37 -14.71 18.78 -7.88
N THR A 38 -14.44 17.49 -7.69
CA THR A 38 -14.25 16.54 -8.79
C THR A 38 -15.53 16.38 -9.61
N ASP A 39 -16.66 16.39 -8.91
CA ASP A 39 -18.01 16.36 -9.48
C ASP A 39 -18.98 17.15 -8.61
N SER A 40 -20.28 17.15 -8.93
CA SER A 40 -21.27 17.87 -8.15
C SER A 40 -21.48 17.31 -6.75
N THR A 41 -21.10 16.05 -6.51
CA THR A 41 -21.44 15.30 -5.27
C THR A 41 -20.34 15.34 -4.22
N ARG A 42 -19.09 15.64 -4.57
CA ARG A 42 -17.97 15.52 -3.65
C ARG A 42 -16.94 16.63 -3.77
N ILE A 43 -16.36 16.96 -2.63
CA ILE A 43 -15.22 17.86 -2.49
C ILE A 43 -14.06 17.09 -1.91
N PHE A 44 -12.89 17.28 -2.49
CA PHE A 44 -11.65 16.69 -2.04
C PHE A 44 -10.74 17.78 -1.47
N LEU A 45 -10.20 17.53 -0.27
CA LEU A 45 -9.15 18.34 0.36
C LEU A 45 -7.95 17.45 0.65
N LYS A 46 -6.75 17.91 0.29
CA LYS A 46 -5.49 17.25 0.60
C LYS A 46 -4.57 18.19 1.34
N PHE A 47 -3.98 17.71 2.41
CA PHE A 47 -3.02 18.43 3.25
C PHE A 47 -1.61 17.87 3.07
N GLY A 48 -0.60 18.69 3.31
CA GLY A 48 0.80 18.35 3.10
C GLY A 48 1.39 17.37 4.13
N ALA A 49 0.77 17.26 5.29
CA ALA A 49 1.23 16.40 6.38
C ALA A 49 0.07 15.71 7.10
N PRO A 50 0.31 14.55 7.75
CA PRO A 50 -0.65 13.95 8.66
C PRO A 50 -1.08 14.92 9.76
N ALA A 51 -2.35 14.88 10.15
CA ALA A 51 -2.91 15.74 11.19
C ALA A 51 -3.52 14.94 12.33
N ALA A 52 -3.25 15.32 13.58
CA ALA A 52 -3.88 14.71 14.75
C ALA A 52 -5.38 15.01 14.81
N GLY A 53 -5.82 16.17 14.30
CA GLY A 53 -7.21 16.61 14.30
C GLY A 53 -7.73 16.88 12.89
N LEU A 54 -9.05 16.90 12.76
CA LEU A 54 -9.73 17.23 11.51
C LEU A 54 -9.88 18.74 11.36
N PRO A 55 -9.80 19.29 10.14
CA PRO A 55 -10.13 20.67 9.89
C PRO A 55 -11.62 20.93 10.15
N LYS A 56 -11.95 22.11 10.66
CA LYS A 56 -13.35 22.56 10.76
C LYS A 56 -13.76 23.19 9.44
N VAL A 57 -14.75 22.60 8.78
CA VAL A 57 -15.23 23.07 7.48
C VAL A 57 -16.68 23.53 7.61
N SER A 58 -16.97 24.72 7.11
CA SER A 58 -18.33 25.30 7.14
C SER A 58 -18.68 25.94 5.80
N VAL A 59 -19.99 25.99 5.51
CA VAL A 59 -20.52 26.64 4.29
C VAL A 59 -20.61 28.12 4.54
N VAL A 60 -19.99 28.93 3.67
CA VAL A 60 -20.05 30.40 3.78
C VAL A 60 -21.46 30.89 3.48
N GLY A 61 -22.02 31.69 4.41
CA GLY A 61 -23.39 32.20 4.31
C GLY A 61 -24.44 31.35 5.04
N VAL A 62 -24.10 30.13 5.46
CA VAL A 62 -24.95 29.24 6.27
C VAL A 62 -24.09 28.55 7.33
N PRO A 63 -23.60 29.31 8.33
CA PRO A 63 -22.57 28.78 9.27
C PRO A 63 -23.08 27.65 10.17
N ASP A 64 -24.38 27.60 10.43
CA ASP A 64 -24.99 26.60 11.32
C ASP A 64 -25.59 25.39 10.59
N MET A 65 -25.26 25.21 9.31
CA MET A 65 -25.72 24.04 8.57
C MET A 65 -25.08 22.78 9.15
N LYS A 66 -25.89 21.96 9.80
CA LYS A 66 -25.51 20.64 10.31
C LYS A 66 -25.75 19.58 9.23
N ASP A 67 -25.00 18.48 9.31
CA ASP A 67 -25.20 17.28 8.46
C ASP A 67 -25.23 17.55 6.95
N TRP A 68 -24.44 18.53 6.47
CA TRP A 68 -24.39 18.88 5.06
C TRP A 68 -23.52 17.95 4.22
N TYR A 69 -22.76 17.06 4.87
CA TYR A 69 -21.85 16.10 4.22
C TYR A 69 -21.77 14.76 4.95
N VAL A 70 -21.29 13.76 4.26
CA VAL A 70 -20.72 12.52 4.81
C VAL A 70 -19.22 12.55 4.54
N MET A 71 -18.39 12.34 5.55
CA MET A 71 -16.94 12.42 5.42
C MET A 71 -16.33 11.04 5.16
N GLU A 72 -15.45 11.01 4.18
CA GLU A 72 -14.51 9.89 3.94
C GLU A 72 -13.09 10.43 4.11
N ARG A 73 -12.22 9.70 4.80
CA ARG A 73 -10.86 10.14 5.11
C ARG A 73 -9.89 8.97 5.20
N ASN A 74 -8.61 9.25 5.02
CA ASN A 74 -7.58 8.29 5.36
C ASN A 74 -7.22 8.33 6.86
N ALA A 75 -6.46 7.32 7.33
CA ALA A 75 -6.02 7.24 8.72
C ALA A 75 -5.12 8.41 9.16
N ALA A 76 -4.39 9.02 8.22
CA ALA A 76 -3.49 10.14 8.48
C ALA A 76 -4.21 11.50 8.56
N ASN A 77 -5.50 11.57 8.28
CA ASN A 77 -6.29 12.81 8.20
C ASN A 77 -5.72 13.88 7.23
N ASP A 78 -4.93 13.49 6.27
CA ASP A 78 -4.34 14.39 5.27
C ASP A 78 -5.09 14.37 3.94
N SER A 79 -5.99 13.42 3.75
CA SER A 79 -6.79 13.23 2.53
C SER A 79 -8.25 13.04 2.90
N LEU A 80 -9.06 14.07 2.61
CA LEU A 80 -10.45 14.15 3.04
C LEU A 80 -11.39 14.30 1.84
N ILE A 81 -12.45 13.52 1.82
CA ILE A 81 -13.54 13.64 0.85
C ILE A 81 -14.82 13.99 1.60
N TYR A 82 -15.47 15.08 1.20
CA TYR A 82 -16.75 15.51 1.69
C TYR A 82 -17.80 15.16 0.65
N TRP A 83 -18.61 14.15 0.92
CA TRP A 83 -19.77 13.77 0.12
C TRP A 83 -20.92 14.68 0.47
N LEU A 84 -21.27 15.59 -0.45
CA LEU A 84 -22.28 16.61 -0.23
C LEU A 84 -23.68 15.98 -0.12
N ARG A 85 -24.49 16.42 0.83
CA ARG A 85 -25.90 16.03 0.87
C ARG A 85 -26.66 16.62 -0.33
N PRO A 86 -27.80 16.02 -0.73
CA PRO A 86 -28.54 16.41 -1.95
C PRO A 86 -28.86 17.90 -2.05
N THR A 87 -29.07 18.57 -0.91
CA THR A 87 -29.35 20.01 -0.83
C THR A 87 -28.26 20.90 -1.41
N LEU A 88 -26.99 20.47 -1.34
CA LEU A 88 -25.84 21.21 -1.84
C LEU A 88 -25.35 20.73 -3.20
N VAL A 89 -25.76 19.56 -3.64
CA VAL A 89 -25.35 19.00 -4.94
C VAL A 89 -25.79 19.88 -6.13
N ALA A 90 -26.97 20.47 -6.02
CA ALA A 90 -27.53 21.34 -7.07
C ALA A 90 -26.84 22.70 -7.19
N THR A 91 -26.01 23.09 -6.22
CA THR A 91 -25.34 24.40 -6.20
C THR A 91 -24.13 24.40 -7.11
N ASP A 92 -24.12 25.25 -8.15
CA ASP A 92 -23.01 25.34 -9.11
C ASP A 92 -21.73 25.89 -8.48
N THR A 93 -21.86 26.87 -7.60
CA THR A 93 -20.73 27.48 -6.89
C THR A 93 -20.92 27.32 -5.40
N LEU A 94 -19.98 26.67 -4.74
CA LEU A 94 -19.96 26.50 -3.29
C LEU A 94 -18.75 27.22 -2.71
N ARG A 95 -18.93 27.94 -1.62
CA ARG A 95 -17.84 28.56 -0.87
C ARG A 95 -17.77 27.90 0.51
N LEU A 96 -16.60 27.40 0.86
CA LEU A 96 -16.31 26.79 2.14
C LEU A 96 -15.24 27.59 2.88
N ARG A 97 -15.44 27.76 4.18
CA ARG A 97 -14.43 28.20 5.12
C ARG A 97 -13.82 26.95 5.74
N VAL A 98 -12.49 26.89 5.70
CA VAL A 98 -11.70 25.78 6.24
C VAL A 98 -10.78 26.34 7.31
N ASP A 99 -11.01 25.95 8.56
CA ASP A 99 -10.14 26.31 9.70
C ASP A 99 -9.27 25.08 10.03
N TYR A 100 -7.97 25.24 9.99
CA TYR A 100 -7.02 24.14 10.19
C TYR A 100 -5.71 24.66 10.79
N LEU A 101 -4.79 23.77 11.16
CA LEU A 101 -3.45 24.12 11.60
C LEU A 101 -2.50 24.14 10.41
N ARG A 102 -1.75 25.22 10.25
CA ARG A 102 -0.74 25.39 9.20
C ARG A 102 0.63 25.62 9.82
N THR A 103 1.65 25.04 9.23
CA THR A 103 3.04 25.27 9.61
C THR A 103 3.47 26.68 9.20
N ASP A 104 3.99 27.43 10.14
CA ASP A 104 4.55 28.75 9.92
C ASP A 104 6.05 28.71 9.52
N SER A 105 6.68 29.87 9.37
CA SER A 105 8.10 29.99 9.03
C SER A 105 9.05 29.48 10.10
N LEU A 106 8.58 29.37 11.34
CA LEU A 106 9.33 28.81 12.49
C LEU A 106 9.08 27.30 12.68
N ARG A 107 8.40 26.65 11.73
CA ARG A 107 7.98 25.24 11.78
C ARG A 107 7.00 24.93 12.91
N GLN A 108 6.30 25.92 13.43
CA GLN A 108 5.26 25.75 14.45
C GLN A 108 3.88 25.70 13.80
N LEU A 109 2.97 24.94 14.42
CA LEU A 109 1.58 24.85 13.97
C LEU A 109 0.80 26.06 14.50
N SER A 110 0.29 26.86 13.59
CA SER A 110 -0.55 28.03 13.87
C SER A 110 -1.94 27.88 13.24
N ALA A 111 -2.96 28.47 13.86
CA ALA A 111 -4.30 28.46 13.31
C ALA A 111 -4.36 29.25 12.00
N ALA A 112 -4.92 28.65 10.96
CA ALA A 112 -5.12 29.25 9.66
C ALA A 112 -6.58 29.07 9.21
N THR A 113 -7.07 30.05 8.46
CA THR A 113 -8.42 30.02 7.88
C THR A 113 -8.31 30.34 6.40
N ASP A 114 -8.81 29.45 5.56
CA ASP A 114 -8.91 29.66 4.13
C ASP A 114 -10.38 29.66 3.68
N THR A 115 -10.72 30.56 2.76
CA THR A 115 -12.03 30.58 2.12
C THR A 115 -11.89 30.08 0.69
N LEU A 116 -12.42 28.88 0.43
CA LEU A 116 -12.28 28.17 -0.83
C LEU A 116 -13.52 28.33 -1.67
N ARG A 117 -13.33 28.56 -2.98
CA ARG A 117 -14.40 28.61 -3.96
C ARG A 117 -14.36 27.39 -4.84
N PHE A 118 -15.42 26.61 -4.83
CA PHE A 118 -15.60 25.43 -5.67
C PHE A 118 -16.63 25.68 -6.75
N ILE A 119 -16.26 25.37 -7.98
CA ILE A 119 -17.15 25.44 -9.15
C ILE A 119 -17.29 24.03 -9.68
N THR A 120 -18.53 23.62 -9.97
CA THR A 120 -18.78 22.30 -10.57
C THR A 120 -18.25 22.27 -12.00
N ASN A 121 -17.28 21.40 -12.28
CA ASN A 121 -16.86 21.10 -13.64
C ASN A 121 -17.96 20.28 -14.31
N ARG A 122 -18.89 20.96 -14.97
CA ARG A 122 -19.83 20.26 -15.86
C ARG A 122 -19.03 19.72 -17.04
N PRO A 123 -19.11 18.43 -17.37
CA PRO A 123 -18.50 17.94 -18.58
C PRO A 123 -19.09 18.73 -19.75
N LYS A 124 -18.23 19.41 -20.50
CA LYS A 124 -18.66 20.10 -21.74
C LYS A 124 -19.32 19.04 -22.61
N VAL A 125 -20.63 19.14 -22.78
CA VAL A 125 -21.36 18.30 -23.74
C VAL A 125 -20.68 18.52 -25.09
N LYS A 126 -19.91 17.55 -25.53
CA LYS A 126 -19.34 17.57 -26.89
C LYS A 126 -20.55 17.64 -27.81
N LYS A 127 -20.77 18.81 -28.44
CA LYS A 127 -21.78 18.94 -29.51
C LYS A 127 -21.45 17.85 -30.51
N ALA A 128 -22.27 16.80 -30.54
CA ALA A 128 -22.15 15.76 -31.53
C ALA A 128 -22.21 16.45 -32.89
N LYS A 129 -21.11 16.35 -33.66
CA LYS A 129 -21.12 16.75 -35.08
C LYS A 129 -22.28 15.98 -35.69
N LYS A 130 -23.30 16.70 -36.13
CA LYS A 130 -24.42 16.16 -36.91
C LYS A 130 -23.84 15.49 -38.15
N LYS A 131 -23.61 14.18 -38.08
CA LYS A 131 -23.53 13.33 -39.26
C LYS A 131 -24.98 13.11 -39.67
N LYS A 132 -25.30 13.66 -40.85
CA LYS A 132 -26.54 13.35 -41.55
C LYS A 132 -26.56 11.85 -41.79
N GLU A 133 -27.39 11.14 -41.05
CA GLU A 133 -27.85 9.82 -41.45
C GLU A 133 -29.35 9.73 -41.21
N LYS A 134 -29.97 9.19 -42.26
CA LYS A 134 -31.38 9.09 -42.57
C LYS A 134 -32.20 8.46 -41.44
N GLU A 135 -33.40 9.00 -41.32
CA GLU A 135 -34.61 8.47 -40.74
C GLU A 135 -34.63 6.96 -40.51
N LYS A 136 -34.76 6.56 -39.26
CA LYS A 136 -35.54 5.37 -38.87
C LYS A 136 -36.03 5.51 -37.42
N SER A 137 -37.38 5.51 -37.35
CA SER A 137 -38.24 5.15 -36.20
C SER A 137 -38.03 5.86 -34.88
N ASP A 138 -39.03 6.65 -34.53
CA ASP A 138 -39.36 7.08 -33.16
C ASP A 138 -39.48 5.88 -32.20
N SER A 139 -38.37 5.50 -31.58
CA SER A 139 -38.42 4.81 -30.31
C SER A 139 -38.07 5.84 -29.25
N VAL A 140 -39.04 6.26 -28.49
CA VAL A 140 -38.86 7.02 -27.26
C VAL A 140 -37.91 6.20 -26.37
N SER A 141 -36.63 6.56 -26.35
CA SER A 141 -35.67 5.91 -25.45
C SER A 141 -36.10 6.22 -24.02
N ALA A 142 -36.49 5.20 -23.29
CA ALA A 142 -36.81 5.30 -21.89
C ALA A 142 -35.67 6.01 -21.13
N PRO A 143 -35.96 6.87 -20.15
CA PRO A 143 -34.94 7.58 -19.40
C PRO A 143 -33.98 6.54 -18.79
N LYS A 144 -32.69 6.66 -19.08
CA LYS A 144 -31.67 5.76 -18.51
C LYS A 144 -31.67 5.94 -16.99
N ILE A 145 -32.19 4.95 -16.28
CA ILE A 145 -32.17 4.93 -14.82
C ILE A 145 -30.69 4.88 -14.39
N ARG A 146 -30.26 5.85 -13.61
CA ARG A 146 -28.92 5.85 -13.00
C ARG A 146 -28.90 4.89 -11.84
N LEU A 147 -28.06 3.88 -11.92
CA LEU A 147 -27.88 2.89 -10.87
C LEU A 147 -26.66 3.23 -10.00
N LEU A 148 -26.70 2.81 -8.76
CA LEU A 148 -25.58 2.84 -7.84
C LEU A 148 -24.64 1.69 -8.19
N ASN A 149 -23.41 2.01 -8.60
CA ASN A 149 -22.42 0.99 -8.92
C ASN A 149 -21.81 0.39 -7.66
N VAL A 150 -21.57 -0.92 -7.71
CA VAL A 150 -20.84 -1.68 -6.71
C VAL A 150 -19.70 -2.44 -7.40
N ARG A 151 -18.57 -2.56 -6.71
CA ARG A 151 -17.42 -3.33 -7.21
C ARG A 151 -16.68 -4.02 -6.07
N ILE A 152 -16.00 -5.11 -6.39
CA ILE A 152 -14.98 -5.71 -5.53
C ILE A 152 -13.70 -4.89 -5.71
N VAL A 153 -13.04 -4.51 -4.60
CA VAL A 153 -11.84 -3.65 -4.65
C VAL A 153 -10.66 -4.41 -5.23
N ASP A 154 -10.42 -5.64 -4.78
CA ASP A 154 -9.36 -6.51 -5.27
C ASP A 154 -9.96 -7.46 -6.31
N ASP A 155 -9.78 -7.16 -7.59
CA ASP A 155 -10.37 -7.92 -8.72
C ASP A 155 -9.52 -9.14 -9.14
N GLY A 156 -8.54 -9.53 -8.34
CA GLY A 156 -7.70 -10.72 -8.53
C GLY A 156 -8.30 -11.97 -7.88
N ALA A 157 -7.48 -13.03 -7.80
CA ALA A 157 -7.84 -14.20 -7.02
C ALA A 157 -7.96 -13.84 -5.54
N GLN A 158 -9.07 -14.24 -4.91
CA GLN A 158 -9.36 -13.92 -3.51
C GLN A 158 -8.34 -14.62 -2.59
N GLU A 159 -7.76 -13.86 -1.69
CA GLU A 159 -6.91 -14.40 -0.62
C GLU A 159 -7.77 -15.10 0.43
N VAL A 160 -7.42 -16.33 0.80
CA VAL A 160 -8.22 -17.12 1.77
C VAL A 160 -8.23 -16.56 3.18
N TRP A 161 -7.27 -15.74 3.52
CA TRP A 161 -7.09 -15.15 4.85
C TRP A 161 -7.55 -13.68 4.95
N LYS A 162 -7.97 -13.09 3.84
CA LYS A 162 -8.45 -11.70 3.79
C LYS A 162 -9.96 -11.65 3.60
N PRO A 163 -10.67 -10.78 4.29
CA PRO A 163 -12.05 -10.47 3.93
C PRO A 163 -12.10 -9.84 2.54
N MET A 164 -13.18 -10.07 1.81
CA MET A 164 -13.47 -9.40 0.56
C MET A 164 -13.94 -7.98 0.83
N THR A 165 -13.44 -7.01 0.08
CA THR A 165 -13.89 -5.61 0.19
C THR A 165 -14.76 -5.22 -0.98
N LEU A 166 -15.98 -4.76 -0.66
CA LEU A 166 -16.91 -4.15 -1.60
C LEU A 166 -16.83 -2.63 -1.48
N GLU A 167 -16.84 -1.94 -2.61
CA GLU A 167 -16.89 -0.48 -2.67
C GLU A 167 -18.08 -0.04 -3.51
N PHE A 168 -18.93 0.80 -2.90
CA PHE A 168 -20.05 1.46 -3.58
C PHE A 168 -19.63 2.82 -4.15
N GLU A 169 -20.28 3.26 -5.20
CA GLU A 169 -19.98 4.55 -5.86
C GLU A 169 -20.17 5.74 -4.90
N HIS A 170 -21.17 5.65 -4.00
CA HIS A 170 -21.49 6.68 -3.00
C HIS A 170 -21.67 6.06 -1.61
N PRO A 171 -21.55 6.84 -0.53
CA PRO A 171 -21.96 6.40 0.79
C PRO A 171 -23.42 5.92 0.79
N LEU A 172 -23.70 4.89 1.58
CA LEU A 172 -25.02 4.29 1.65
C LEU A 172 -25.89 4.98 2.70
N SER A 173 -27.17 5.10 2.41
CA SER A 173 -28.24 5.44 3.36
C SER A 173 -28.89 4.18 3.95
N ARG A 174 -28.92 3.09 3.15
CA ARG A 174 -29.53 1.82 3.54
C ARG A 174 -28.79 0.66 2.86
N LEU A 175 -28.62 -0.44 3.58
CA LEU A 175 -28.11 -1.71 3.04
C LEU A 175 -28.97 -2.85 3.59
N ASP A 176 -29.47 -3.68 2.70
CA ASP A 176 -30.14 -4.94 3.03
C ASP A 176 -29.10 -6.07 2.90
N THR A 177 -28.64 -6.56 4.04
CA THR A 177 -27.61 -7.62 4.09
C THR A 177 -28.15 -8.99 3.68
N ALA A 178 -29.46 -9.22 3.76
CA ALA A 178 -30.08 -10.48 3.36
C ALA A 178 -30.13 -10.66 1.83
N ALA A 179 -29.94 -9.59 1.07
CA ALA A 179 -29.93 -9.60 -0.40
C ALA A 179 -28.57 -9.96 -1.01
N PHE A 180 -27.64 -10.47 -0.20
CA PHE A 180 -26.31 -10.94 -0.64
C PHE A 180 -26.30 -12.46 -0.63
N HIS A 181 -25.99 -13.05 -1.77
CA HIS A 181 -25.97 -14.48 -1.97
C HIS A 181 -24.62 -14.98 -2.44
N MET A 182 -24.15 -16.06 -1.82
CA MET A 182 -22.90 -16.73 -2.21
C MET A 182 -23.24 -18.12 -2.75
N GLU A 183 -22.64 -18.43 -3.88
CA GLU A 183 -22.71 -19.77 -4.49
C GLU A 183 -21.30 -20.29 -4.71
N VAL A 184 -21.15 -21.59 -4.62
CA VAL A 184 -19.90 -22.32 -4.87
C VAL A 184 -20.08 -23.18 -6.12
N LYS A 185 -19.08 -23.20 -6.96
CA LYS A 185 -19.05 -24.05 -8.14
C LYS A 185 -18.51 -25.43 -7.76
N VAL A 186 -19.38 -26.44 -7.84
CA VAL A 186 -19.01 -27.83 -7.62
C VAL A 186 -19.09 -28.53 -8.99
N ASP A 187 -17.96 -28.98 -9.50
CA ASP A 187 -17.78 -29.45 -10.87
C ASP A 187 -18.21 -28.38 -11.90
N THR A 188 -19.38 -28.51 -12.49
CA THR A 188 -19.94 -27.56 -13.46
C THR A 188 -21.20 -26.84 -12.97
N VAL A 189 -21.70 -27.20 -11.78
CA VAL A 189 -22.98 -26.74 -11.24
C VAL A 189 -22.76 -25.75 -10.10
N TRP A 190 -23.52 -24.66 -10.11
CA TRP A 190 -23.57 -23.70 -9.00
C TRP A 190 -24.49 -24.20 -7.91
N LYS A 191 -24.01 -24.24 -6.67
CA LYS A 191 -24.78 -24.60 -5.48
C LYS A 191 -24.73 -23.47 -4.49
N PRO A 192 -25.82 -23.19 -3.74
CA PRO A 192 -25.74 -22.23 -2.63
C PRO A 192 -24.64 -22.61 -1.66
N ALA A 193 -23.87 -21.64 -1.21
CA ALA A 193 -22.86 -21.87 -0.18
C ALA A 193 -23.53 -22.12 1.18
N ASP A 194 -22.92 -22.93 2.03
CA ASP A 194 -23.44 -23.27 3.36
C ASP A 194 -23.60 -22.02 4.25
N THR A 195 -22.69 -21.09 4.10
CA THR A 195 -22.74 -19.78 4.79
C THR A 195 -23.07 -18.69 3.79
N GLN A 196 -23.98 -17.79 4.14
CA GLN A 196 -24.28 -16.61 3.32
C GLN A 196 -23.43 -15.41 3.75
N PRO A 197 -23.02 -14.56 2.81
CA PRO A 197 -22.15 -13.44 3.10
C PRO A 197 -22.93 -12.32 3.82
N VAL A 198 -22.36 -11.79 4.90
CA VAL A 198 -22.91 -10.65 5.61
C VAL A 198 -21.95 -9.47 5.44
N PRO A 199 -22.28 -8.48 4.62
CA PRO A 199 -21.46 -7.28 4.49
C PRO A 199 -21.57 -6.41 5.75
N ILE A 200 -20.42 -6.03 6.31
CA ILE A 200 -20.31 -5.11 7.43
C ILE A 200 -19.48 -3.89 7.01
N PRO A 201 -19.68 -2.69 7.59
CA PRO A 201 -18.82 -1.54 7.30
C PRO A 201 -17.36 -1.87 7.53
N ALA A 202 -16.48 -1.51 6.58
CA ALA A 202 -15.05 -1.81 6.66
C ALA A 202 -14.40 -1.10 7.84
N ASP A 203 -14.72 0.19 7.99
CA ASP A 203 -14.26 1.06 9.06
C ASP A 203 -15.13 2.32 9.15
N THR A 204 -14.83 3.20 10.10
CA THR A 204 -15.49 4.50 10.24
C THR A 204 -14.92 5.57 9.31
N LEU A 205 -13.84 5.28 8.60
CA LEU A 205 -13.12 6.22 7.74
C LEU A 205 -13.67 6.23 6.32
N SER A 206 -14.21 5.09 5.87
CA SER A 206 -14.64 4.84 4.49
C SER A 206 -16.13 4.44 4.42
N PRO A 207 -17.05 5.37 4.46
CA PRO A 207 -18.49 5.11 4.60
C PRO A 207 -19.13 4.39 3.40
N ARG A 208 -18.40 4.13 2.35
CA ARG A 208 -18.83 3.41 1.15
C ARG A 208 -18.15 2.06 0.96
N ARG A 209 -17.29 1.65 1.91
CA ARG A 209 -16.62 0.36 1.88
C ARG A 209 -17.21 -0.59 2.90
N TYR A 210 -17.46 -1.79 2.45
CA TYR A 210 -17.97 -2.90 3.24
C TYR A 210 -17.09 -4.10 3.06
N ILE A 211 -16.90 -4.88 4.10
CA ILE A 211 -16.17 -6.13 4.06
C ILE A 211 -17.11 -7.31 4.24
N ILE A 212 -16.80 -8.38 3.56
CA ILE A 212 -17.39 -9.70 3.74
C ILE A 212 -16.30 -10.59 4.31
N ASP A 213 -16.40 -10.86 5.60
CA ASP A 213 -15.54 -11.84 6.26
C ASP A 213 -16.19 -13.22 6.06
N TYR A 214 -15.53 -14.06 5.26
CA TYR A 214 -16.09 -15.32 4.81
C TYR A 214 -15.02 -16.42 4.94
N PRO A 215 -15.40 -17.65 5.36
CA PRO A 215 -14.47 -18.77 5.48
C PRO A 215 -14.14 -19.37 4.10
N TRP A 216 -13.22 -18.71 3.40
CA TRP A 216 -12.82 -19.12 2.06
C TRP A 216 -12.12 -20.47 2.05
N SER A 217 -12.54 -21.36 1.16
CA SER A 217 -11.81 -22.60 0.86
C SER A 217 -10.78 -22.36 -0.26
N TYR A 218 -9.66 -23.07 -0.22
CA TYR A 218 -8.65 -23.00 -1.27
C TYR A 218 -9.19 -23.51 -2.62
N GLU A 219 -8.62 -23.04 -3.72
CA GLU A 219 -8.86 -23.51 -5.08
C GLU A 219 -10.36 -23.64 -5.45
N THR A 220 -11.17 -22.77 -4.87
CA THR A 220 -12.63 -22.82 -5.01
C THR A 220 -13.12 -21.62 -5.80
N THR A 221 -14.06 -21.88 -6.72
CA THR A 221 -14.70 -20.79 -7.48
C THR A 221 -16.03 -20.44 -6.84
N TYR A 222 -16.18 -19.17 -6.53
CA TYR A 222 -17.36 -18.58 -5.92
C TYR A 222 -18.07 -17.64 -6.87
N ARG A 223 -19.35 -17.42 -6.64
CA ARG A 223 -20.15 -16.40 -7.28
C ARG A 223 -20.91 -15.60 -6.24
N LEU A 224 -20.57 -14.31 -6.12
CA LEU A 224 -21.30 -13.36 -5.31
C LEU A 224 -22.40 -12.73 -6.15
N THR A 225 -23.62 -12.78 -5.67
CA THR A 225 -24.77 -12.06 -6.23
C THR A 225 -25.30 -11.08 -5.21
N VAL A 226 -25.48 -9.82 -5.61
CA VAL A 226 -26.17 -8.78 -4.85
C VAL A 226 -27.44 -8.44 -5.61
N ASP A 227 -28.59 -8.63 -4.97
CA ASP A 227 -29.86 -8.39 -5.62
C ASP A 227 -30.09 -6.91 -5.92
N SER A 228 -30.97 -6.63 -6.87
CA SER A 228 -31.39 -5.26 -7.15
C SER A 228 -32.06 -4.64 -5.94
N LEU A 229 -31.87 -3.35 -5.71
CA LEU A 229 -32.43 -2.56 -4.59
C LEU A 229 -31.90 -2.99 -3.20
N ALA A 230 -30.85 -3.81 -3.14
CA ALA A 230 -30.20 -4.19 -1.88
C ALA A 230 -29.51 -3.02 -1.16
N ALA A 231 -29.00 -2.07 -1.93
CA ALA A 231 -28.30 -0.89 -1.41
C ALA A 231 -28.91 0.39 -1.98
N GLU A 232 -29.08 1.38 -1.12
CA GLU A 232 -29.50 2.73 -1.46
C GLU A 232 -28.40 3.73 -1.06
N GLY A 233 -27.92 4.51 -2.01
CA GLY A 233 -26.97 5.59 -1.76
C GLY A 233 -27.65 6.84 -1.20
N ILE A 234 -26.88 7.75 -0.58
CA ILE A 234 -27.38 9.03 0.00
C ILE A 234 -28.06 9.94 -1.02
N TYR A 235 -27.96 9.64 -2.32
CA TYR A 235 -28.62 10.37 -3.41
C TYR A 235 -29.88 9.67 -3.92
N GLY A 236 -30.37 8.61 -3.26
CA GLY A 236 -31.56 7.87 -3.65
C GLY A 236 -31.35 6.93 -4.85
N PHE A 237 -30.10 6.70 -5.28
CA PHE A 237 -29.80 5.71 -6.31
C PHE A 237 -29.70 4.32 -5.67
N HIS A 238 -30.31 3.34 -6.33
CA HIS A 238 -30.25 1.94 -5.93
C HIS A 238 -29.30 1.16 -6.83
N ASN A 239 -28.75 0.07 -6.31
CA ASN A 239 -27.96 -0.84 -7.12
C ASN A 239 -28.87 -1.66 -8.04
N GLY A 240 -28.35 -1.98 -9.23
CA GLY A 240 -28.87 -3.06 -10.06
C GLY A 240 -28.41 -4.41 -9.54
N LYS A 241 -28.90 -5.50 -10.13
CA LYS A 241 -28.37 -6.82 -9.83
C LYS A 241 -26.87 -6.86 -10.20
N TYR A 242 -26.03 -7.18 -9.23
CA TYR A 242 -24.59 -7.34 -9.41
C TYR A 242 -24.22 -8.81 -9.23
N THR A 243 -23.52 -9.37 -10.19
CA THR A 243 -23.04 -10.74 -10.10
C THR A 243 -21.58 -10.79 -10.52
N LYS A 244 -20.73 -11.38 -9.69
CA LYS A 244 -19.30 -11.51 -9.94
C LYS A 244 -18.83 -12.91 -9.59
N GLU A 245 -18.16 -13.55 -10.54
CA GLU A 245 -17.45 -14.81 -10.32
C GLU A 245 -15.98 -14.51 -10.02
N PHE A 246 -15.41 -15.23 -9.09
CA PHE A 246 -14.02 -15.13 -8.69
C PHE A 246 -13.55 -16.46 -8.13
N SER A 247 -12.24 -16.68 -8.09
CA SER A 247 -11.64 -17.87 -7.51
C SER A 247 -10.71 -17.51 -6.38
N THR A 248 -10.59 -18.40 -5.41
CA THR A 248 -9.61 -18.30 -4.35
C THR A 248 -8.28 -18.86 -4.81
N LYS A 249 -7.20 -18.41 -4.19
CA LYS A 249 -5.86 -18.93 -4.42
C LYS A 249 -5.73 -20.38 -3.96
N LYS A 250 -4.78 -21.11 -4.55
CA LYS A 250 -4.39 -22.44 -4.11
C LYS A 250 -3.58 -22.38 -2.84
N GLU A 251 -3.57 -23.46 -2.07
CA GLU A 251 -2.70 -23.59 -0.92
C GLU A 251 -1.23 -23.48 -1.31
N ASP A 252 -0.85 -24.13 -2.41
CA ASP A 252 0.50 -24.09 -2.97
C ASP A 252 0.97 -22.71 -3.43
N ASP A 253 0.07 -21.73 -3.62
CA ASP A 253 0.43 -20.37 -3.99
C ASP A 253 1.00 -19.56 -2.82
N TYR A 254 0.90 -20.09 -1.61
CA TYR A 254 1.41 -19.48 -0.41
C TYR A 254 2.72 -20.10 0.03
N CYS A 255 3.40 -19.39 0.91
CA CYS A 255 4.55 -19.86 1.65
C CYS A 255 4.48 -19.33 3.08
N THR A 256 5.24 -19.93 3.98
CA THR A 256 5.39 -19.45 5.35
C THR A 256 6.83 -19.05 5.64
N LEU A 257 6.99 -18.07 6.52
CA LEU A 257 8.30 -17.66 7.03
C LEU A 257 8.23 -17.50 8.53
N THR A 258 9.13 -18.17 9.21
CA THR A 258 9.29 -18.09 10.68
C THR A 258 10.67 -17.55 11.01
N PHE A 259 10.75 -16.53 11.86
CA PHE A 259 11.98 -16.12 12.48
C PHE A 259 11.97 -16.56 13.94
N ASN A 260 12.98 -17.33 14.34
CA ASN A 260 13.28 -17.61 15.74
C ASN A 260 14.30 -16.56 16.20
N ILE A 261 13.86 -15.64 17.04
CA ILE A 261 14.63 -14.47 17.48
C ILE A 261 15.23 -14.76 18.84
N SER A 262 16.52 -14.53 18.98
CA SER A 262 17.24 -14.59 20.24
C SER A 262 17.81 -13.21 20.59
N ASN A 263 18.01 -13.00 21.90
CA ASN A 263 18.50 -11.73 22.45
C ASN A 263 17.58 -10.51 22.23
N GLY A 264 16.27 -10.75 21.98
CA GLY A 264 15.24 -9.70 21.97
C GLY A 264 14.80 -9.34 23.38
N GLY A 265 14.28 -8.13 23.57
CA GLY A 265 13.70 -7.70 24.84
C GLY A 265 12.33 -8.35 25.09
N ASP A 266 12.08 -8.81 26.33
CA ASP A 266 10.79 -9.42 26.70
C ASP A 266 9.79 -8.43 27.30
N THR A 267 10.22 -7.21 27.62
CA THR A 267 9.41 -6.22 28.35
C THR A 267 8.67 -5.24 27.44
N ILE A 268 9.20 -4.99 26.24
CA ILE A 268 8.65 -4.04 25.28
C ILE A 268 8.06 -4.83 24.13
N PRO A 269 6.83 -4.49 23.67
CA PRO A 269 6.26 -5.13 22.48
C PRO A 269 7.23 -4.99 21.30
N ALA A 270 7.53 -6.10 20.65
CA ALA A 270 8.41 -6.11 19.50
C ALA A 270 7.69 -6.63 18.25
N PHE A 271 8.12 -6.13 17.12
CA PHE A 271 7.55 -6.49 15.82
C PHE A 271 8.64 -6.84 14.82
N VAL A 272 8.31 -7.76 13.93
CA VAL A 272 9.09 -7.98 12.72
C VAL A 272 8.29 -7.50 11.51
N GLU A 273 8.94 -6.71 10.69
CA GLU A 273 8.40 -6.26 9.41
C GLU A 273 9.17 -6.88 8.25
N LEU A 274 8.42 -7.47 7.31
CA LEU A 274 8.96 -7.86 6.01
C LEU A 274 8.93 -6.66 5.07
N LEU A 275 10.02 -6.49 4.34
CA LEU A 275 10.22 -5.39 3.41
C LEU A 275 10.40 -5.95 1.99
N ASN A 276 9.73 -5.32 1.03
CA ASN A 276 10.04 -5.47 -0.38
C ASN A 276 10.89 -4.27 -0.81
N GLY A 277 12.18 -4.51 -1.06
CA GLY A 277 13.16 -3.43 -1.03
C GLY A 277 13.21 -2.79 0.35
N ASP A 278 12.89 -1.51 0.46
CA ASP A 278 12.83 -0.75 1.73
C ASP A 278 11.37 -0.44 2.18
N ASN A 279 10.38 -0.94 1.44
CA ASN A 279 8.96 -0.70 1.73
C ASN A 279 8.38 -1.84 2.59
N PRO A 280 7.73 -1.53 3.73
CA PRO A 280 7.08 -2.54 4.55
C PRO A 280 5.87 -3.13 3.81
N VAL A 281 5.80 -4.46 3.75
CA VAL A 281 4.72 -5.20 3.09
C VAL A 281 3.88 -6.00 4.08
N ARG A 282 4.48 -6.48 5.16
CA ARG A 282 3.78 -7.23 6.19
C ARG A 282 4.48 -7.11 7.53
N ARG A 283 3.71 -7.08 8.61
CA ARG A 283 4.19 -6.97 9.97
C ARG A 283 3.50 -7.98 10.86
N VAL A 284 4.25 -8.57 11.79
CA VAL A 284 3.74 -9.44 12.85
C VAL A 284 4.38 -9.08 14.18
N LYS A 285 3.63 -9.27 15.23
CA LYS A 285 4.13 -9.17 16.61
C LYS A 285 5.03 -10.36 16.91
N VAL A 286 6.10 -10.13 17.64
CA VAL A 286 6.95 -11.21 18.15
C VAL A 286 6.30 -11.77 19.41
N GLU A 287 6.09 -13.08 19.42
CA GLU A 287 5.52 -13.79 20.56
C GLU A 287 6.46 -14.93 20.98
N ASN A 288 6.91 -14.92 22.23
CA ASN A 288 7.85 -15.91 22.77
C ASN A 288 9.13 -16.07 21.90
N GLY A 289 9.66 -14.97 21.39
CA GLY A 289 10.84 -14.98 20.50
C GLY A 289 10.57 -15.47 19.08
N VAL A 290 9.31 -15.65 18.68
CA VAL A 290 8.95 -16.13 17.36
C VAL A 290 8.15 -15.07 16.60
N ALA A 291 8.54 -14.81 15.36
CA ALA A 291 7.76 -14.03 14.40
C ALA A 291 7.31 -14.94 13.25
N PHE A 292 6.00 -15.22 13.19
CA PHE A 292 5.41 -16.14 12.23
C PHE A 292 4.60 -15.39 11.15
N PHE A 293 4.96 -15.61 9.90
CA PHE A 293 4.33 -15.02 8.73
C PHE A 293 3.64 -16.11 7.90
N PRO A 294 2.37 -16.40 8.10
CA PRO A 294 1.60 -17.29 7.25
C PRO A 294 1.13 -16.58 5.96
N PHE A 295 0.76 -17.35 4.97
CA PHE A 295 0.14 -16.87 3.72
C PHE A 295 0.94 -15.79 3.01
N LEU A 296 2.26 -15.93 2.94
CA LEU A 296 3.11 -15.03 2.17
C LEU A 296 3.05 -15.36 0.68
N ALA A 297 3.13 -14.33 -0.17
CA ALA A 297 3.41 -14.53 -1.57
C ALA A 297 4.88 -14.95 -1.75
N PRO A 298 5.21 -15.82 -2.72
CA PRO A 298 6.59 -16.12 -3.07
C PRO A 298 7.33 -14.85 -3.47
N GLY A 299 8.59 -14.74 -3.06
CA GLY A 299 9.36 -13.55 -3.35
C GLY A 299 10.60 -13.38 -2.50
N LYS A 300 11.31 -12.28 -2.72
CA LYS A 300 12.51 -11.91 -1.98
C LYS A 300 12.16 -10.81 -0.97
N TYR A 301 12.40 -11.10 0.29
CA TYR A 301 12.09 -10.20 1.40
C TYR A 301 13.35 -9.82 2.17
N ASN A 302 13.40 -8.59 2.64
CA ASN A 302 14.26 -8.18 3.73
C ASN A 302 13.42 -8.16 5.01
N ALA A 303 14.06 -8.21 6.17
CA ALA A 303 13.34 -8.15 7.43
C ALA A 303 14.00 -7.13 8.37
N ARG A 304 13.17 -6.45 9.16
CA ARG A 304 13.61 -5.64 10.29
C ARG A 304 12.80 -5.97 11.53
N TYR A 305 13.48 -6.06 12.66
CA TYR A 305 12.92 -6.16 13.98
C TYR A 305 12.97 -4.78 14.63
N TYR A 306 11.94 -4.39 15.36
CA TYR A 306 11.97 -3.19 16.18
C TYR A 306 11.16 -3.36 17.47
N GLU A 307 11.56 -2.60 18.48
CA GLU A 307 10.89 -2.51 19.77
C GLU A 307 10.01 -1.25 19.78
N ASP A 308 8.73 -1.44 20.04
CA ASP A 308 7.70 -0.40 20.02
C ASP A 308 7.54 0.21 21.41
N PHE A 309 8.26 1.30 21.66
CA PHE A 309 8.27 1.96 22.97
C PHE A 309 6.99 2.72 23.30
N ASN A 310 6.23 3.14 22.31
CA ASN A 310 5.00 3.92 22.50
C ASN A 310 3.72 3.10 22.36
N GLY A 311 3.82 1.82 22.00
CA GLY A 311 2.71 0.88 21.90
C GLY A 311 1.76 1.13 20.74
N ASN A 312 2.19 1.87 19.68
CA ASN A 312 1.36 2.15 18.51
C ASN A 312 1.43 1.08 17.44
N GLY A 313 2.32 0.09 17.60
CA GLY A 313 2.53 -1.00 16.67
C GLY A 313 3.23 -0.59 15.38
N LEU A 314 3.77 0.61 15.26
CA LEU A 314 4.48 1.13 14.08
C LEU A 314 5.95 1.36 14.43
N TYR A 315 6.82 1.26 13.41
CA TYR A 315 8.19 1.74 13.56
C TYR A 315 8.19 3.27 13.53
N ASP A 316 8.68 3.88 14.60
CA ASP A 316 8.79 5.31 14.76
C ASP A 316 10.22 5.80 14.60
N ALA A 317 10.39 6.79 13.75
CA ALA A 317 11.61 7.60 13.72
C ALA A 317 11.67 8.47 14.99
N GLY A 318 12.88 8.90 15.36
CA GLY A 318 13.05 9.87 16.43
C GLY A 318 12.40 11.22 16.07
N ASP A 319 12.11 11.98 17.10
CA ASP A 319 11.59 13.35 16.99
C ASP A 319 12.46 14.28 17.83
N TYR A 320 13.16 15.18 17.17
CA TYR A 320 14.07 16.10 17.82
C TYR A 320 13.33 17.13 18.71
N ASP A 321 12.19 17.61 18.22
CA ASP A 321 11.45 18.67 18.93
C ASP A 321 10.82 18.18 20.23
N SER A 322 10.35 16.93 20.25
CA SER A 322 9.84 16.27 21.45
C SER A 322 10.90 15.49 22.23
N LEU A 323 12.17 15.55 21.82
CA LEU A 323 13.29 14.79 22.40
C LEU A 323 13.06 13.28 22.45
N ARG A 324 12.24 12.75 21.54
CA ARG A 324 11.94 11.32 21.45
C ARG A 324 13.01 10.61 20.63
N GLN A 325 13.58 9.57 21.24
CA GLN A 325 14.50 8.68 20.52
C GLN A 325 13.75 7.82 19.50
N PRO A 326 14.38 7.40 18.39
CA PRO A 326 13.80 6.42 17.47
C PRO A 326 13.70 5.05 18.16
N ASP A 327 12.74 4.24 17.69
CA ASP A 327 12.66 2.85 18.10
C ASP A 327 13.95 2.10 17.79
N LEU A 328 14.31 1.17 18.66
CA LEU A 328 15.46 0.30 18.42
C LEU A 328 15.16 -0.64 17.26
N VAL A 329 15.95 -0.53 16.21
CA VAL A 329 15.76 -1.33 14.98
C VAL A 329 16.97 -2.21 14.68
N TYR A 330 16.71 -3.46 14.36
CA TYR A 330 17.69 -4.43 13.89
C TYR A 330 17.27 -4.94 12.52
N TYR A 331 18.23 -5.14 11.62
CA TYR A 331 17.95 -5.71 10.31
C TYR A 331 18.45 -7.14 10.22
N TYR A 332 17.66 -8.02 9.62
CA TYR A 332 18.16 -9.34 9.25
C TYR A 332 19.22 -9.16 8.14
N PRO A 333 20.45 -9.66 8.33
CA PRO A 333 21.56 -9.27 7.46
C PRO A 333 21.48 -9.83 6.03
N LYS A 334 20.60 -10.79 5.80
CA LYS A 334 20.42 -11.45 4.51
C LYS A 334 19.03 -11.19 3.96
N SER A 335 18.89 -11.16 2.65
CA SER A 335 17.57 -11.24 2.03
C SER A 335 17.09 -12.69 2.04
N VAL A 336 15.83 -12.89 2.37
CA VAL A 336 15.18 -14.20 2.40
C VAL A 336 14.42 -14.40 1.10
N ASN A 337 14.83 -15.37 0.30
CA ASN A 337 14.10 -15.77 -0.90
C ASN A 337 13.20 -16.95 -0.56
N ILE A 338 11.91 -16.86 -0.86
CA ILE A 338 10.91 -17.88 -0.54
C ILE A 338 10.18 -18.26 -1.82
N LYS A 339 10.12 -19.55 -2.08
CA LYS A 339 9.40 -20.13 -3.22
C LYS A 339 7.99 -20.57 -2.80
N LYS A 340 7.14 -20.82 -3.79
CA LYS A 340 5.79 -21.38 -3.58
C LYS A 340 5.86 -22.68 -2.77
N ASN A 341 4.88 -22.88 -1.90
CA ASN A 341 4.75 -24.07 -1.06
C ASN A 341 5.99 -24.37 -0.19
N TRP A 342 6.68 -23.32 0.26
CA TRP A 342 7.82 -23.45 1.15
C TRP A 342 7.51 -22.95 2.54
N ASP A 343 7.85 -23.77 3.52
CA ASP A 343 7.92 -23.39 4.93
C ASP A 343 9.38 -23.15 5.28
N LYS A 344 9.71 -21.88 5.51
CA LYS A 344 11.08 -21.48 5.78
C LYS A 344 11.20 -20.97 7.21
N THR A 345 12.18 -21.51 7.94
CA THR A 345 12.54 -21.04 9.29
C THR A 345 13.96 -20.50 9.28
N GLU A 346 14.11 -19.29 9.80
CA GLU A 346 15.40 -18.61 9.96
C GLU A 346 15.65 -18.32 11.43
N SER A 347 16.89 -18.56 11.88
CA SER A 347 17.34 -18.16 13.22
C SER A 347 17.94 -16.77 13.15
N TRP A 348 17.53 -15.90 14.04
CA TRP A 348 17.96 -14.50 14.07
C TRP A 348 18.42 -14.08 15.45
N ASP A 349 19.73 -14.09 15.65
CA ASP A 349 20.36 -13.50 16.82
C ASP A 349 20.56 -11.99 16.56
N LEU A 350 19.90 -11.15 17.36
CA LEU A 350 19.93 -9.70 17.17
C LEU A 350 21.32 -9.10 17.41
N PHE A 351 22.18 -9.79 18.16
CA PHE A 351 23.52 -9.30 18.50
C PHE A 351 24.64 -9.99 17.72
N ALA A 352 24.31 -10.93 16.84
CA ALA A 352 25.33 -11.65 16.04
C ALA A 352 26.11 -10.74 15.07
N THR A 353 25.53 -9.61 14.69
CA THR A 353 26.12 -8.65 13.76
C THR A 353 26.11 -7.26 14.40
N ALA A 354 27.17 -6.48 14.23
CA ALA A 354 27.20 -5.09 14.68
C ALA A 354 26.09 -4.28 13.99
N ILE A 355 25.44 -3.38 14.74
CA ILE A 355 24.22 -2.67 14.31
C ILE A 355 24.44 -1.87 13.03
N ASP A 356 25.63 -1.27 12.84
CA ASP A 356 26.01 -0.52 11.63
C ASP A 356 26.19 -1.41 10.38
N MET A 357 26.43 -2.72 10.58
CA MET A 357 26.66 -3.70 9.52
C MET A 357 25.39 -4.52 9.18
N MET A 358 24.35 -4.47 10.01
CA MET A 358 23.15 -5.32 9.84
C MET A 358 22.34 -4.99 8.58
N LYS A 359 22.22 -3.70 8.24
CA LYS A 359 21.33 -3.30 7.14
C LYS A 359 21.85 -3.87 5.81
N PRO A 360 21.05 -4.70 5.10
CA PRO A 360 21.45 -5.28 3.82
C PRO A 360 21.86 -4.21 2.79
N GLU A 361 22.93 -4.44 2.06
CA GLU A 361 23.45 -3.52 1.03
C GLU A 361 22.38 -3.11 0.01
N ALA A 362 21.48 -4.04 -0.34
CA ALA A 362 20.42 -3.79 -1.29
C ALA A 362 19.49 -2.62 -0.91
N ILE A 363 19.32 -2.39 0.41
CA ILE A 363 18.42 -1.37 0.96
C ILE A 363 19.12 -0.20 1.66
N LYS A 364 20.45 -0.17 1.66
CA LYS A 364 21.23 1.00 2.12
C LYS A 364 21.06 2.17 1.17
N LYS A 365 20.57 3.31 1.66
CA LYS A 365 20.37 4.53 0.87
C LYS A 365 21.64 5.37 0.71
N ASN A 366 22.42 5.46 1.80
CA ASN A 366 23.63 6.27 1.85
C ASN A 366 24.85 5.38 1.62
N LYS A 367 25.29 5.30 0.37
CA LYS A 367 26.51 4.59 0.00
C LYS A 367 27.63 5.58 -0.29
N PRO A 368 28.89 5.27 0.09
CA PRO A 368 30.03 6.08 -0.32
C PRO A 368 30.07 6.26 -1.84
N GLU A 369 30.57 7.42 -2.31
CA GLU A 369 30.63 7.70 -3.76
C GLU A 369 31.43 6.66 -4.57
N ALA A 370 32.45 6.05 -3.97
CA ALA A 370 33.22 4.98 -4.60
C ALA A 370 32.34 3.76 -4.96
N ASP A 371 31.41 3.39 -4.06
CA ASP A 371 30.49 2.29 -4.32
C ASP A 371 29.43 2.66 -5.37
N LYS A 372 29.08 3.95 -5.47
CA LYS A 372 28.16 4.42 -6.52
C LYS A 372 28.79 4.31 -7.91
N ARG A 373 30.08 4.64 -8.04
CA ARG A 373 30.83 4.52 -9.30
C ARG A 373 30.98 3.06 -9.75
N ASN A 374 31.32 2.17 -8.81
CA ASN A 374 31.42 0.73 -9.12
C ASN A 374 30.07 0.11 -9.50
N ARG A 375 28.95 0.64 -8.99
CA ARG A 375 27.61 0.15 -9.36
C ARG A 375 27.12 0.63 -10.71
N GLN A 376 27.55 1.81 -11.17
CA GLN A 376 27.26 2.22 -12.55
C GLN A 376 27.96 1.29 -13.53
N GLY A 377 29.25 0.96 -13.28
CA GLY A 377 29.94 -0.03 -14.08
C GLY A 377 29.38 -1.46 -14.00
N MET A 378 28.79 -1.85 -12.85
CA MET A 378 28.12 -3.15 -12.71
C MET A 378 26.71 -3.19 -13.31
N LYS A 379 26.00 -2.05 -13.40
CA LYS A 379 24.71 -2.00 -14.11
C LYS A 379 24.88 -2.18 -15.61
N ASP A 380 25.91 -1.56 -16.17
CA ASP A 380 26.23 -1.71 -17.59
C ASP A 380 26.70 -3.14 -17.94
N ASN A 381 27.30 -3.87 -16.96
CA ASN A 381 27.61 -5.30 -17.12
C ASN A 381 26.42 -6.23 -16.81
N LYS A 382 25.47 -5.85 -15.93
CA LYS A 382 24.30 -6.69 -15.62
C LYS A 382 23.22 -6.65 -16.69
N GLU A 383 23.07 -5.55 -17.42
CA GLU A 383 22.19 -5.54 -18.60
C GLU A 383 22.71 -6.46 -19.72
N ASN A 384 24.02 -6.79 -19.70
CA ASN A 384 24.59 -7.80 -20.60
C ASN A 384 24.58 -9.22 -20.01
N ASP A 385 24.48 -9.36 -18.66
CA ASP A 385 24.49 -10.67 -17.99
C ASP A 385 23.07 -11.23 -17.74
N GLU A 386 22.01 -10.39 -17.74
CA GLU A 386 20.63 -10.87 -17.63
C GLU A 386 20.06 -11.47 -18.94
N GLU A 387 20.76 -11.29 -20.06
CA GLU A 387 20.46 -12.01 -21.31
C GLU A 387 21.13 -13.38 -21.40
N ASP A 388 22.07 -13.72 -20.47
CA ASP A 388 22.85 -14.96 -20.51
C ASP A 388 22.57 -15.95 -19.35
N GLU A 389 21.62 -15.69 -18.44
CA GLU A 389 21.12 -16.69 -17.48
C GLU A 389 20.03 -17.61 -18.09
N GLU A 390 20.18 -17.99 -19.36
CA GLU A 390 19.65 -19.24 -19.83
C GLU A 390 20.53 -20.36 -19.24
N GLU A 391 19.94 -21.27 -18.52
CA GLU A 391 20.52 -22.42 -17.83
C GLU A 391 21.62 -23.05 -18.68
N GLU A 392 22.87 -22.90 -18.27
CA GLU A 392 23.99 -23.67 -18.84
C GLU A 392 23.77 -25.13 -18.51
N TYR A 393 23.01 -25.80 -19.40
CA TYR A 393 22.84 -27.25 -19.36
C TYR A 393 24.24 -27.88 -19.48
N PHE A 394 24.73 -28.42 -18.38
CA PHE A 394 25.98 -29.14 -18.31
C PHE A 394 25.86 -30.41 -19.17
N ASP A 395 26.38 -30.34 -20.39
CA ASP A 395 26.52 -31.51 -21.24
C ASP A 395 27.79 -32.26 -20.84
N PRO A 396 27.70 -33.43 -20.18
CA PRO A 396 28.85 -34.19 -19.71
C PRO A 396 29.70 -34.81 -20.85
N THR A 397 29.25 -34.65 -22.10
CA THR A 397 30.00 -35.18 -23.28
C THR A 397 30.86 -34.13 -23.94
N ARG A 398 30.80 -32.88 -23.50
CA ARG A 398 31.58 -31.78 -24.08
C ARG A 398 32.99 -31.74 -23.52
N ASN A 399 33.96 -31.97 -24.38
CA ASN A 399 35.40 -31.88 -24.02
C ASN A 399 35.86 -30.41 -24.07
N PRO A 400 36.20 -29.77 -22.93
CA PRO A 400 36.60 -28.35 -22.90
C PRO A 400 37.97 -28.07 -23.58
N PHE A 401 38.68 -29.10 -24.05
CA PHE A 401 39.99 -28.99 -24.69
C PHE A 401 40.00 -29.34 -26.19
N ASP A 402 38.83 -29.36 -26.85
CA ASP A 402 38.77 -29.60 -28.29
C ASP A 402 39.22 -28.34 -29.06
N PRO A 403 40.33 -28.39 -29.79
CA PRO A 403 40.87 -27.24 -30.54
C PRO A 403 39.97 -26.81 -31.71
N ASN A 404 38.96 -27.59 -32.11
CA ASN A 404 38.06 -27.29 -33.23
C ASN A 404 36.83 -26.47 -32.81
N ASP A 405 36.61 -26.26 -31.53
CA ASP A 405 35.45 -25.49 -31.00
C ASP A 405 35.70 -23.94 -30.98
N ARG A 406 36.91 -23.50 -31.39
CA ARG A 406 37.26 -22.06 -31.42
C ARG A 406 36.63 -21.26 -32.58
N GLY A 407 35.93 -21.90 -33.49
CA GLY A 407 35.45 -21.29 -34.73
C GLY A 407 34.03 -20.75 -34.73
N ARG A 408 33.28 -20.88 -33.62
CA ARG A 408 31.84 -20.55 -33.60
C ARG A 408 31.45 -19.25 -32.85
N ARG A 409 32.41 -18.56 -32.24
CA ARG A 409 32.14 -17.34 -31.45
C ARG A 409 32.09 -16.01 -32.22
N ASP A 410 32.40 -15.98 -33.50
CA ASP A 410 32.57 -14.70 -34.22
C ASP A 410 31.56 -14.43 -35.34
N ARG A 411 30.29 -14.86 -35.15
CA ARG A 411 29.26 -14.58 -36.16
C ARG A 411 28.01 -13.90 -35.62
N ASN A 412 28.10 -13.05 -34.61
CA ASN A 412 26.94 -12.19 -34.29
C ASN A 412 27.33 -10.76 -33.86
N THR A 413 28.25 -10.13 -34.58
CA THR A 413 28.37 -8.67 -34.58
C THR A 413 28.03 -8.17 -35.97
N GLY A 414 26.72 -8.20 -36.25
CA GLY A 414 26.09 -7.54 -37.40
C GLY A 414 25.97 -6.05 -37.16
N ARG A 415 26.86 -5.28 -37.79
CA ARG A 415 26.71 -3.83 -37.95
C ARG A 415 25.35 -3.45 -38.46
N LEU A 416 24.79 -2.40 -37.86
CA LEU A 416 23.88 -1.51 -38.56
C LEU A 416 24.38 -0.06 -38.45
N ARG A 417 24.44 0.56 -39.60
CA ARG A 417 24.73 1.98 -39.84
C ARG A 417 23.65 2.88 -39.28
#